data_3f13dae4873ebeaff3b86a151e6890a1
#
_entry.id   3f13dae4873ebeaff3b86a151e6890a1
#
_cell.length_a   1.000
_cell.length_b   1.000
_cell.length_c   1.000
_cell.angle_alpha   90.00
_cell.angle_beta   90.00
_cell.angle_gamma   90.00
#
_symmetry.space_group_name_H-M   'P 1'
#
loop_
_entity.id
_entity.type
_entity.pdbx_description
1 polymer ?
#
loop_
_entity_poly.entity_id
_entity_poly.type
_entity_poly.pdbx_seq_one_letter_code
_entity_poly.pdbx_strand_id
1 'polypeptide(L)'
;MNIFYLDRDPEIAAQMMCDKHVVKMILESAQMLSTAHRVLDGDEYADRVGLYKMAHKNHPSTIWVRTNSKNYEWLWEHMDALMKEYTYRYGKYHATERLIHDLWKFPCNLPVGDFTDPPQCMPDYCKNEDAVSAYHKYYIMEKSDFATWKRRDKPEWFYEREKEYA
;
A
#
# COMPACT_ATOMS: atom_id res chain seq x y z
N MET A 1 8.35 -5.44 1.34
CA MET A 1 7.44 -4.43 0.72
C MET A 1 6.22 -5.11 0.13
N ASN A 2 5.05 -4.51 0.30
CA ASN A 2 3.82 -4.99 -0.31
C ASN A 2 2.82 -3.84 -0.40
N ILE A 3 1.79 -3.99 -1.20
CA ILE A 3 0.74 -2.98 -1.33
C ILE A 3 -0.58 -3.49 -0.72
N PHE A 4 -0.83 -4.80 -0.78
CA PHE A 4 -2.09 -5.42 -0.35
C PHE A 4 -3.28 -4.79 -1.07
N TYR A 5 -3.36 -5.09 -2.37
CA TYR A 5 -4.37 -4.54 -3.28
C TYR A 5 -5.72 -5.23 -3.06
N LEU A 6 -6.40 -4.89 -1.97
CA LEU A 6 -7.62 -5.56 -1.52
C LEU A 6 -8.89 -5.05 -2.22
N ASP A 7 -8.81 -3.90 -2.89
CA ASP A 7 -9.87 -3.33 -3.70
C ASP A 7 -9.25 -2.39 -4.71
N ARG A 8 -9.95 -2.14 -5.81
CA ARG A 8 -9.49 -1.19 -6.84
C ARG A 8 -9.54 0.25 -6.34
N ASP A 9 -10.49 0.57 -5.45
CA ASP A 9 -10.61 1.86 -4.79
C ASP A 9 -9.62 1.92 -3.63
N PRO A 10 -8.68 2.88 -3.62
CA PRO A 10 -7.65 2.97 -2.59
C PRO A 10 -8.21 3.20 -1.18
N GLU A 11 -9.33 3.91 -1.06
CA GLU A 11 -9.98 4.15 0.23
C GLU A 11 -10.64 2.86 0.76
N ILE A 12 -11.37 2.15 -0.10
CA ILE A 12 -11.99 0.88 0.28
C ILE A 12 -10.91 -0.15 0.63
N ALA A 13 -9.84 -0.21 -0.16
CA ALA A 13 -8.72 -1.10 0.12
C ALA A 13 -8.13 -0.84 1.51
N ALA A 14 -8.00 0.43 1.91
CA ALA A 14 -7.52 0.80 3.25
C ALA A 14 -8.45 0.31 4.35
N GLN A 15 -9.77 0.45 4.15
CA GLN A 15 -10.76 -0.01 5.14
C GLN A 15 -10.80 -1.53 5.27
N MET A 16 -10.44 -2.26 4.23
CA MET A 16 -10.38 -3.71 4.23
C MET A 16 -9.12 -4.28 4.87
N MET A 17 -8.08 -3.48 5.06
CA MET A 17 -6.83 -3.95 5.67
C MET A 17 -7.03 -4.30 7.14
N CYS A 18 -6.37 -5.39 7.56
CA CYS A 18 -6.34 -5.77 8.97
C CYS A 18 -5.52 -4.75 9.77
N ASP A 19 -5.73 -4.72 11.07
CA ASP A 19 -5.12 -3.74 11.99
C ASP A 19 -3.60 -3.64 11.84
N LYS A 20 -2.93 -4.77 11.83
CA LYS A 20 -1.46 -4.83 11.70
C LYS A 20 -0.97 -4.16 10.41
N HIS A 21 -1.67 -4.38 9.31
CA HIS A 21 -1.29 -3.81 8.02
C HIS A 21 -1.64 -2.33 7.91
N VAL A 22 -2.73 -1.87 8.53
CA VAL A 22 -3.03 -0.44 8.57
C VAL A 22 -1.86 0.33 9.19
N VAL A 23 -1.31 -0.15 10.30
CA VAL A 23 -0.17 0.48 10.95
C VAL A 23 1.10 0.43 10.10
N LYS A 24 1.45 -0.77 9.66
CA LYS A 24 2.73 -1.06 8.98
C LYS A 24 2.81 -0.45 7.58
N MET A 25 1.72 -0.51 6.82
CA MET A 25 1.75 -0.14 5.40
C MET A 25 1.76 1.38 5.17
N ILE A 26 1.45 2.18 6.17
CA ILE A 26 1.66 3.65 6.09
C ILE A 26 3.14 3.94 5.90
N LEU A 27 3.99 3.37 6.75
CA LEU A 27 5.43 3.56 6.65
C LEU A 27 5.98 3.00 5.33
N GLU A 28 5.60 1.78 4.97
CA GLU A 28 6.12 1.15 3.75
C GLU A 28 5.66 1.87 2.49
N SER A 29 4.43 2.37 2.45
CA SER A 29 3.95 3.19 1.32
C SER A 29 4.78 4.46 1.19
N ALA A 30 5.01 5.16 2.30
CA ALA A 30 5.83 6.37 2.29
C ALA A 30 7.28 6.08 1.90
N GLN A 31 7.83 4.94 2.29
CA GLN A 31 9.16 4.51 1.87
C GLN A 31 9.23 4.26 0.36
N MET A 32 8.22 3.62 -0.22
CA MET A 32 8.15 3.39 -1.67
C MET A 32 8.03 4.70 -2.44
N LEU A 33 7.17 5.61 -1.99
CA LEU A 33 7.01 6.93 -2.61
C LEU A 33 8.28 7.77 -2.48
N SER A 34 8.93 7.75 -1.32
CA SER A 34 10.22 8.45 -1.10
C SER A 34 11.33 7.90 -2.00
N THR A 35 11.39 6.58 -2.14
CA THR A 35 12.34 5.91 -3.02
C THR A 35 12.11 6.28 -4.49
N ALA A 36 10.85 6.44 -4.91
CA ALA A 36 10.53 6.91 -6.26
C ALA A 36 11.17 8.28 -6.53
N HIS A 37 11.04 9.23 -5.59
CA HIS A 37 11.71 10.53 -5.72
C HIS A 37 13.23 10.40 -5.86
N ARG A 38 13.85 9.60 -5.00
CA ARG A 38 15.30 9.47 -4.98
C ARG A 38 15.85 8.79 -6.24
N VAL A 39 15.17 7.76 -6.72
CA VAL A 39 15.61 7.04 -7.94
C VAL A 39 15.47 7.91 -9.18
N LEU A 40 14.35 8.62 -9.30
CA LEU A 40 14.03 9.38 -10.52
C LEU A 40 14.70 10.75 -10.57
N ASP A 41 14.80 11.44 -9.44
CA ASP A 41 15.24 12.84 -9.37
C ASP A 41 16.54 13.06 -8.59
N GLY A 42 17.09 12.03 -7.95
CA GLY A 42 18.22 12.19 -7.03
C GLY A 42 17.76 12.64 -5.64
N ASP A 43 18.71 12.98 -4.78
CA ASP A 43 18.44 13.15 -3.34
C ASP A 43 18.16 14.58 -2.90
N GLU A 44 18.32 15.59 -3.76
CA GLU A 44 18.24 17.00 -3.36
C GLU A 44 16.88 17.37 -2.73
N TYR A 45 15.79 17.15 -3.46
CA TYR A 45 14.44 17.42 -2.94
C TYR A 45 14.13 16.55 -1.73
N ALA A 46 14.42 15.26 -1.84
CA ALA A 46 14.11 14.29 -0.79
C ALA A 46 14.80 14.64 0.52
N ASP A 47 16.07 15.02 0.48
CA ASP A 47 16.83 15.42 1.68
C ASP A 47 16.31 16.75 2.23
N ARG A 48 16.00 17.70 1.35
CA ARG A 48 15.52 19.03 1.76
C ARG A 48 14.21 18.94 2.55
N VAL A 49 13.27 18.11 2.13
CA VAL A 49 11.96 17.99 2.79
C VAL A 49 11.88 16.83 3.78
N GLY A 50 12.96 16.05 3.90
CA GLY A 50 13.05 14.98 4.90
C GLY A 50 12.30 13.70 4.55
N LEU A 51 12.25 13.33 3.26
CA LEU A 51 11.72 12.04 2.85
C LEU A 51 12.53 10.89 3.43
N TYR A 52 11.93 9.72 3.50
CA TYR A 52 12.65 8.52 3.96
C TYR A 52 13.81 8.18 3.03
N LYS A 53 14.80 7.49 3.57
CA LYS A 53 15.94 6.99 2.80
C LYS A 53 15.48 5.92 1.80
N MET A 54 16.28 5.72 0.76
CA MET A 54 16.00 4.68 -0.23
C MET A 54 15.87 3.32 0.45
N ALA A 55 14.81 2.60 0.14
CA ALA A 55 14.52 1.29 0.72
C ALA A 55 13.98 0.36 -0.36
N HIS A 56 14.51 -0.86 -0.41
CA HIS A 56 14.05 -1.92 -1.30
C HIS A 56 13.84 -1.46 -2.76
N LYS A 57 14.81 -0.72 -3.28
CA LYS A 57 14.80 -0.08 -4.60
C LYS A 57 14.36 -1.01 -5.73
N ASN A 58 14.81 -2.26 -5.70
CA ASN A 58 14.57 -3.23 -6.76
C ASN A 58 13.39 -4.18 -6.50
N HIS A 59 12.67 -3.99 -5.40
CA HIS A 59 11.48 -4.79 -5.12
C HIS A 59 10.38 -4.47 -6.15
N PRO A 60 9.65 -5.48 -6.65
CA PRO A 60 8.60 -5.26 -7.67
C PRO A 60 7.59 -4.16 -7.32
N SER A 61 7.14 -4.09 -6.07
CA SER A 61 6.20 -3.06 -5.62
C SER A 61 6.82 -1.66 -5.68
N THR A 62 8.09 -1.52 -5.30
CA THR A 62 8.80 -0.25 -5.32
C THR A 62 9.03 0.22 -6.76
N ILE A 63 9.34 -0.70 -7.67
CA ILE A 63 9.44 -0.41 -9.11
C ILE A 63 8.09 0.01 -9.68
N TRP A 64 7.02 -0.69 -9.33
CA TRP A 64 5.66 -0.40 -9.79
C TRP A 64 5.24 1.05 -9.48
N VAL A 65 5.54 1.52 -8.27
CA VAL A 65 5.17 2.87 -7.82
C VAL A 65 5.76 3.94 -8.71
N ARG A 66 7.02 3.76 -9.16
CA ARG A 66 7.72 4.76 -9.99
C ARG A 66 7.63 4.50 -11.48
N THR A 67 6.82 3.54 -11.90
CA THR A 67 6.66 3.22 -13.32
C THR A 67 5.90 4.31 -14.06
N ASN A 68 4.86 4.87 -13.45
CA ASN A 68 4.11 5.97 -14.06
C ASN A 68 3.31 6.77 -13.01
N SER A 69 2.77 7.90 -13.47
CA SER A 69 2.05 8.84 -12.61
C SER A 69 0.79 8.27 -11.97
N LYS A 70 0.06 7.40 -12.66
CA LYS A 70 -1.18 6.83 -12.12
C LYS A 70 -0.92 5.80 -11.03
N ASN A 71 0.16 5.04 -11.13
CA ASN A 71 0.58 4.10 -10.08
C ASN A 71 1.00 4.87 -8.82
N TYR A 72 1.81 5.90 -8.98
CA TYR A 72 2.24 6.76 -7.86
C TYR A 72 1.04 7.41 -7.16
N GLU A 73 0.13 7.99 -7.94
CA GLU A 73 -1.08 8.64 -7.44
C GLU A 73 -1.94 7.67 -6.64
N TRP A 74 -2.14 6.45 -7.15
CA TRP A 74 -2.93 5.43 -6.46
C TRP A 74 -2.33 5.11 -5.08
N LEU A 75 -1.03 4.91 -5.01
CA LEU A 75 -0.38 4.58 -3.75
C LEU A 75 -0.43 5.74 -2.77
N TRP A 76 -0.27 6.99 -3.24
CA TRP A 76 -0.41 8.15 -2.38
C TRP A 76 -1.83 8.25 -1.81
N GLU A 77 -2.84 8.08 -2.63
CA GLU A 77 -4.25 8.09 -2.17
C GLU A 77 -4.52 6.98 -1.17
N HIS A 78 -3.95 5.81 -1.40
CA HIS A 78 -4.07 4.67 -0.49
C HIS A 78 -3.36 4.96 0.84
N MET A 79 -2.17 5.52 0.81
CA MET A 79 -1.44 5.94 2.00
C MET A 79 -2.24 6.97 2.81
N ASP A 80 -2.79 7.98 2.14
CA ASP A 80 -3.65 8.99 2.77
C ASP A 80 -4.86 8.34 3.45
N ALA A 81 -5.51 7.43 2.76
CA ALA A 81 -6.64 6.68 3.30
C ALA A 81 -6.24 5.81 4.50
N LEU A 82 -5.06 5.19 4.45
CA LEU A 82 -4.52 4.42 5.58
C LEU A 82 -4.24 5.31 6.80
N MET A 83 -3.74 6.51 6.60
CA MET A 83 -3.53 7.48 7.69
C MET A 83 -4.84 7.85 8.36
N LYS A 84 -5.89 8.09 7.57
CA LYS A 84 -7.24 8.36 8.10
C LYS A 84 -7.80 7.13 8.82
N GLU A 85 -7.59 5.95 8.29
CA GLU A 85 -8.02 4.70 8.89
C GLU A 85 -7.30 4.44 10.23
N TYR A 86 -6.01 4.73 10.29
CA TYR A 86 -5.23 4.63 11.52
C TYR A 86 -5.81 5.54 12.62
N THR A 87 -6.11 6.79 12.29
CA THR A 87 -6.72 7.73 13.23
C THR A 87 -8.10 7.27 13.67
N TYR A 88 -8.91 6.76 12.73
CA TYR A 88 -10.24 6.22 13.03
C TYR A 88 -10.17 5.04 14.02
N ARG A 89 -9.24 4.10 13.77
CA ARG A 89 -9.13 2.87 14.59
C ARG A 89 -8.46 3.10 15.94
N TYR A 90 -7.45 3.96 16.00
CA TYR A 90 -6.58 4.10 17.18
C TYR A 90 -6.68 5.45 17.89
N GLY A 91 -7.36 6.43 17.32
CA GLY A 91 -7.57 7.73 17.95
C GLY A 91 -6.32 8.60 18.05
N LYS A 92 -5.33 8.37 17.21
CA LYS A 92 -4.07 9.14 17.18
C LYS A 92 -3.54 9.26 15.76
N TYR A 93 -2.55 10.15 15.56
CA TYR A 93 -1.95 10.40 14.25
C TYR A 93 -0.66 9.61 14.08
N HIS A 94 -0.46 9.04 12.90
CA HIS A 94 0.77 8.32 12.57
C HIS A 94 1.89 9.34 12.27
N ALA A 95 3.11 9.05 12.76
CA ALA A 95 4.26 9.96 12.58
C ALA A 95 4.59 10.26 11.11
N THR A 96 4.32 9.31 10.20
CA THR A 96 4.57 9.48 8.77
C THR A 96 3.65 10.53 8.13
N GLU A 97 2.56 10.93 8.80
CA GLU A 97 1.62 11.93 8.28
C GLU A 97 2.30 13.28 7.99
N ARG A 98 3.44 13.56 8.62
CA ARG A 98 4.26 14.74 8.33
C ARG A 98 4.70 14.84 6.87
N LEU A 99 4.72 13.75 6.12
CA LEU A 99 5.17 13.69 4.73
C LEU A 99 4.05 13.75 3.70
N ILE A 100 2.81 13.83 4.14
CA ILE A 100 1.66 13.71 3.22
C ILE A 100 1.70 14.74 2.09
N HIS A 101 2.02 15.98 2.40
CA HIS A 101 2.05 17.05 1.39
C HIS A 101 3.30 16.96 0.50
N ASP A 102 4.46 16.65 1.07
CA ASP A 102 5.69 16.54 0.31
C ASP A 102 5.66 15.36 -0.67
N LEU A 103 4.98 14.28 -0.32
CA LEU A 103 4.81 13.10 -1.19
C LEU A 103 3.67 13.27 -2.21
N TRP A 104 2.78 14.24 -2.02
CA TRP A 104 1.78 14.58 -3.04
C TRP A 104 2.43 15.08 -4.32
N LYS A 105 3.55 15.75 -4.21
CA LYS A 105 4.31 16.22 -5.37
C LYS A 105 4.92 15.03 -6.11
N PHE A 106 4.63 14.90 -7.40
CA PHE A 106 5.25 13.89 -8.25
C PHE A 106 6.75 14.17 -8.43
N PRO A 107 7.59 13.12 -8.49
CA PRO A 107 8.94 13.30 -9.01
C PRO A 107 8.92 13.96 -10.39
N CYS A 108 9.85 14.88 -10.66
CA CYS A 108 9.89 15.59 -11.93
C CYS A 108 10.08 14.65 -13.12
N ASN A 109 10.80 13.55 -12.93
CA ASN A 109 11.10 12.57 -13.97
C ASN A 109 10.17 11.35 -13.96
N LEU A 110 9.04 11.44 -13.24
CA LEU A 110 8.04 10.37 -13.22
C LEU A 110 7.35 10.29 -14.58
N PRO A 111 7.41 9.14 -15.27
CA PRO A 111 6.70 8.98 -16.55
C PRO A 111 5.19 9.16 -16.38
N VAL A 112 4.56 9.78 -17.36
CA VAL A 112 3.09 9.85 -17.45
C VAL A 112 2.61 8.54 -18.08
N GLY A 113 1.59 7.92 -17.49
CA GLY A 113 1.06 6.66 -17.99
C GLY A 113 -0.20 6.23 -17.27
N ASP A 114 -0.78 5.13 -17.76
CA ASP A 114 -2.01 4.59 -17.20
C ASP A 114 -1.74 3.65 -16.02
N PHE A 115 -2.72 3.55 -15.13
CA PHE A 115 -2.67 2.64 -14.00
C PHE A 115 -2.51 1.19 -14.47
N THR A 116 -1.61 0.47 -13.81
CA THR A 116 -1.46 -0.97 -13.95
C THR A 116 -1.69 -1.64 -12.61
N ASP A 117 -2.15 -2.89 -12.61
CA ASP A 117 -2.34 -3.61 -11.35
C ASP A 117 -1.00 -3.76 -10.61
N PRO A 118 -1.00 -3.60 -9.28
CA PRO A 118 0.19 -3.88 -8.48
C PRO A 118 0.69 -5.32 -8.67
N PRO A 119 2.00 -5.55 -8.54
CA PRO A 119 2.54 -6.91 -8.62
C PRO A 119 2.00 -7.79 -7.51
N GLN A 120 1.81 -9.06 -7.80
CA GLN A 120 1.31 -10.05 -6.85
C GLN A 120 2.48 -10.61 -6.04
N CYS A 121 2.85 -9.92 -4.97
CA CYS A 121 3.96 -10.29 -4.09
C CYS A 121 3.48 -11.27 -3.03
N MET A 122 3.37 -12.53 -3.42
CA MET A 122 2.80 -13.60 -2.62
C MET A 122 3.23 -14.96 -3.14
N PRO A 123 3.03 -16.05 -2.36
CA PRO A 123 3.28 -17.40 -2.86
C PRO A 123 2.45 -17.72 -4.10
N ASP A 124 3.00 -18.53 -5.00
CA ASP A 124 2.36 -18.83 -6.29
C ASP A 124 0.95 -19.42 -6.14
N TYR A 125 0.70 -20.19 -5.10
CA TYR A 125 -0.63 -20.78 -4.87
C TYR A 125 -1.72 -19.74 -4.54
N CYS A 126 -1.34 -18.50 -4.22
CA CYS A 126 -2.28 -17.40 -4.00
C CYS A 126 -2.56 -16.61 -5.27
N LYS A 127 -1.65 -16.65 -6.26
CA LYS A 127 -1.73 -15.81 -7.45
C LYS A 127 -2.93 -16.14 -8.32
N ASN A 128 -3.44 -15.12 -9.00
CA ASN A 128 -4.64 -15.21 -9.83
C ASN A 128 -4.53 -14.21 -10.98
N GLU A 129 -5.31 -14.39 -12.04
CA GLU A 129 -5.39 -13.42 -13.13
C GLU A 129 -5.93 -12.07 -12.64
N ASP A 130 -6.86 -12.09 -11.67
CA ASP A 130 -7.35 -10.88 -11.03
C ASP A 130 -6.51 -10.58 -9.78
N ALA A 131 -5.81 -9.44 -9.79
CA ALA A 131 -4.92 -9.06 -8.71
C ALA A 131 -5.65 -8.89 -7.37
N VAL A 132 -6.85 -8.32 -7.37
CA VAL A 132 -7.66 -8.17 -6.14
C VAL A 132 -7.98 -9.54 -5.54
N SER A 133 -8.45 -10.48 -6.37
CA SER A 133 -8.76 -11.84 -5.93
C SER A 133 -7.52 -12.55 -5.37
N ALA A 134 -6.35 -12.32 -5.97
CA ALA A 134 -5.09 -12.87 -5.48
C ALA A 134 -4.77 -12.36 -4.08
N TYR A 135 -4.92 -11.08 -3.82
CA TYR A 135 -4.68 -10.51 -2.50
C TYR A 135 -5.71 -10.92 -1.47
N HIS A 136 -6.97 -11.14 -1.86
CA HIS A 136 -7.97 -11.74 -0.96
C HIS A 136 -7.54 -13.14 -0.54
N LYS A 137 -7.13 -13.96 -1.48
CA LYS A 137 -6.65 -15.32 -1.19
C LYS A 137 -5.40 -15.29 -0.31
N TYR A 138 -4.47 -14.38 -0.58
CA TYR A 138 -3.27 -14.21 0.23
C TYR A 138 -3.63 -13.89 1.68
N TYR A 139 -4.58 -12.99 1.91
CA TYR A 139 -5.09 -12.68 3.25
C TYR A 139 -5.67 -13.90 3.94
N ILE A 140 -6.55 -14.62 3.25
CA ILE A 140 -7.23 -15.81 3.79
C ILE A 140 -6.21 -16.91 4.14
N MET A 141 -5.29 -17.18 3.25
CA MET A 141 -4.34 -18.29 3.38
C MET A 141 -3.21 -17.99 4.36
N GLU A 142 -2.69 -16.77 4.37
CA GLU A 142 -1.43 -16.47 5.04
C GLU A 142 -1.56 -15.45 6.20
N LYS A 143 -2.64 -14.70 6.29
CA LYS A 143 -2.77 -13.63 7.28
C LYS A 143 -3.86 -13.86 8.32
N SER A 144 -4.64 -14.93 8.19
CA SER A 144 -5.79 -15.18 9.06
C SER A 144 -5.44 -15.39 10.54
N ASP A 145 -4.22 -15.85 10.84
CA ASP A 145 -3.81 -16.10 12.23
C ASP A 145 -3.73 -14.84 13.08
N PHE A 146 -3.45 -13.69 12.46
CA PHE A 146 -3.33 -12.43 13.18
C PHE A 146 -4.30 -11.35 12.73
N ALA A 147 -5.06 -11.57 11.65
CA ALA A 147 -5.91 -10.54 11.06
C ALA A 147 -7.08 -10.18 11.97
N THR A 148 -7.16 -8.92 12.35
CA THR A 148 -8.26 -8.34 13.13
C THR A 148 -8.64 -6.98 12.53
N TRP A 149 -9.87 -6.53 12.78
CA TRP A 149 -10.39 -5.27 12.26
C TRP A 149 -11.02 -4.46 13.40
N LYS A 150 -10.23 -3.58 14.02
CA LYS A 150 -10.70 -2.72 15.09
C LYS A 150 -11.64 -1.66 14.52
N ARG A 151 -12.85 -1.55 15.08
CA ARG A 151 -13.89 -0.58 14.69
C ARG A 151 -14.40 -0.76 13.24
N ARG A 152 -14.05 -1.86 12.59
CA ARG A 152 -14.54 -2.23 11.26
C ARG A 152 -15.02 -3.68 11.28
N ASP A 153 -16.00 -3.99 10.46
CA ASP A 153 -16.38 -5.36 10.23
C ASP A 153 -15.33 -6.03 9.34
N LYS A 154 -15.13 -7.32 9.53
CA LYS A 154 -14.32 -8.11 8.60
C LYS A 154 -14.90 -7.98 7.20
N PRO A 155 -14.06 -7.87 6.15
CA PRO A 155 -14.57 -7.92 4.78
C PRO A 155 -15.33 -9.21 4.54
N GLU A 156 -16.43 -9.14 3.76
CA GLU A 156 -17.24 -10.32 3.46
C GLU A 156 -16.43 -11.45 2.86
N TRP A 157 -15.53 -11.14 1.94
CA TRP A 157 -14.69 -12.14 1.28
C TRP A 157 -13.78 -12.89 2.25
N PHE A 158 -13.46 -12.31 3.42
CA PHE A 158 -12.58 -12.97 4.40
C PHE A 158 -13.26 -14.16 5.09
N TYR A 159 -14.60 -14.19 5.13
CA TYR A 159 -15.34 -15.32 5.70
C TYR A 159 -15.38 -16.54 4.79
N GLU A 160 -15.06 -16.40 3.52
CA GLU A 160 -15.09 -17.50 2.55
C GLU A 160 -14.15 -18.65 2.92
N ARG A 161 -13.07 -18.36 3.65
CA ARG A 161 -12.15 -19.40 4.11
C ARG A 161 -12.86 -20.51 4.90
N GLU A 162 -13.78 -20.12 5.78
CA GLU A 162 -14.52 -21.06 6.62
C GLU A 162 -15.36 -22.04 5.80
N LYS A 163 -15.81 -21.58 4.63
CA LYS A 163 -16.60 -22.38 3.70
C LYS A 163 -15.76 -23.25 2.77
N GLU A 164 -14.64 -22.72 2.28
CA GLU A 164 -13.81 -23.38 1.27
C GLU A 164 -12.72 -24.26 1.84
N TYR A 165 -12.17 -23.90 2.99
CA TYR A 165 -10.96 -24.50 3.52
C TYR A 165 -11.15 -25.15 4.90
N ALA A 166 -12.30 -25.00 5.49
CA ALA A 166 -12.64 -25.69 6.72
C ALA A 166 -13.16 -27.07 6.41
#